data_cf21488aa76b6144fe3e521cafab8546
#
_entry.id   cf21488aa76b6144fe3e521cafab8546
#
_cell.length_a   1.000
_cell.length_b   1.000
_cell.length_c   1.000
_cell.angle_alpha   90.00
_cell.angle_beta   90.00
_cell.angle_gamma   90.00
#
_symmetry.space_group_name_H-M   'P 1'
#
loop_
_entity.id
_entity.type
_entity.pdbx_description
1 polymer ?
#
loop_
_entity_poly.entity_id
_entity_poly.type
_entity_poly.pdbx_seq_one_letter_code
_entity_poly.pdbx_strand_id
1 'polypeptide(L)'
;MELNPFLPLLTPSSEGTPFEFECELETIYWLNLHLRIPTRILIRYAEFSALSFAELFDKSVRLPWNQYICKDTVLNIRTTCRKSKLYHSDAVTQRIHEAIQSNLGCKLQLASSDDQSQLSKQQLIIVRLFHDHLTISIDSSGNPLYMRGYKQTSAKAPLRENLAAAIITASGWQPQYPLFDPFCGS
;
A
#
# COMPACT_ATOMS: atom_id res chain seq x y z
N MET A 1 14.97 13.45 1.22
CA MET A 1 14.69 14.82 1.64
C MET A 1 13.20 15.17 1.66
N GLU A 2 12.33 14.47 0.92
CA GLU A 2 10.86 14.67 1.01
C GLU A 2 10.29 14.44 2.41
N LEU A 3 10.90 13.56 3.21
CA LEU A 3 10.47 13.24 4.58
C LEU A 3 11.22 14.04 5.65
N ASN A 4 11.99 15.06 5.28
CA ASN A 4 12.83 15.82 6.23
C ASN A 4 12.07 16.36 7.46
N PRO A 5 10.82 16.86 7.37
CA PRO A 5 10.06 17.27 8.54
C PRO A 5 9.72 16.12 9.50
N PHE A 6 9.72 14.88 9.00
CA PHE A 6 9.35 13.67 9.77
C PHE A 6 10.54 12.79 10.12
N LEU A 7 11.76 13.15 9.69
CA LEU A 7 12.99 12.41 9.98
C LEU A 7 13.19 12.03 11.46
N PRO A 8 12.84 12.89 12.42
CA PRO A 8 12.94 12.54 13.84
C PRO A 8 11.95 11.44 14.28
N LEU A 9 10.89 11.22 13.49
CA LEU A 9 9.84 10.23 13.77
C LEU A 9 10.08 8.90 13.04
N LEU A 10 11.05 8.89 12.10
CA LEU A 10 11.35 7.70 11.32
C LEU A 10 12.29 6.79 12.09
N THR A 11 11.78 5.72 12.66
CA THR A 11 12.61 4.57 13.03
C THR A 11 12.86 3.75 11.76
N PRO A 12 14.10 3.67 11.26
CA PRO A 12 14.41 2.78 10.16
C PRO A 12 14.19 1.35 10.65
N SER A 13 13.18 0.68 10.14
CA SER A 13 13.03 -0.75 10.32
C SER A 13 14.14 -1.46 9.55
N SER A 14 14.57 -2.64 10.03
CA SER A 14 15.63 -3.48 9.48
C SER A 14 15.59 -3.59 7.95
N GLU A 15 16.74 -3.84 7.32
CA GLU A 15 16.94 -3.95 5.87
C GLU A 15 15.78 -4.65 5.13
N GLY A 16 15.20 -3.95 4.15
CA GLY A 16 14.13 -4.48 3.29
C GLY A 16 12.70 -4.27 3.78
N THR A 17 12.50 -3.65 4.93
CA THR A 17 11.16 -3.28 5.41
C THR A 17 10.81 -1.84 5.00
N PRO A 18 9.52 -1.54 4.72
CA PRO A 18 9.09 -0.17 4.45
C PRO A 18 9.34 0.72 5.68
N PHE A 19 9.55 2.01 5.45
CA PHE A 19 9.58 3.00 6.53
C PHE A 19 8.25 2.98 7.28
N GLU A 20 8.31 2.90 8.59
CA GLU A 20 7.15 2.84 9.46
C GLU A 20 7.34 3.81 10.64
N PHE A 21 6.29 4.56 10.97
CA PHE A 21 6.28 5.50 12.07
C PHE A 21 4.85 5.81 12.51
N GLU A 22 4.69 6.23 13.74
CA GLU A 22 3.42 6.69 14.30
C GLU A 22 3.20 8.17 13.95
N CYS A 23 1.98 8.50 13.54
CA CYS A 23 1.62 9.87 13.22
C CYS A 23 0.11 10.14 13.37
N GLU A 24 -0.23 11.41 13.43
CA GLU A 24 -1.62 11.87 13.41
C GLU A 24 -2.25 11.72 12.02
N LEU A 25 -3.58 11.66 11.96
CA LEU A 25 -4.34 11.50 10.71
C LEU A 25 -4.02 12.59 9.68
N GLU A 26 -3.82 13.82 10.11
CA GLU A 26 -3.45 14.96 9.25
C GLU A 26 -2.13 14.71 8.51
N THR A 27 -1.18 14.04 9.16
CA THR A 27 0.09 13.66 8.54
C THR A 27 -0.12 12.69 7.38
N ILE A 28 -1.05 11.75 7.49
CA ILE A 28 -1.37 10.82 6.40
C ILE A 28 -1.89 11.58 5.17
N TYR A 29 -2.75 12.57 5.34
CA TYR A 29 -3.21 13.42 4.24
C TYR A 29 -2.06 14.21 3.62
N TRP A 30 -1.23 14.82 4.45
CA TRP A 30 -0.05 15.56 4.00
C TRP A 30 0.89 14.68 3.18
N LEU A 31 1.22 13.48 3.67
CA LEU A 31 2.08 12.51 2.98
C LEU A 31 1.51 12.13 1.60
N ASN A 32 0.20 11.84 1.52
CA ASN A 32 -0.45 11.53 0.26
C ASN A 32 -0.44 12.69 -0.73
N LEU A 33 -0.52 13.93 -0.27
CA LEU A 33 -0.50 15.11 -1.12
C LEU A 33 0.92 15.45 -1.63
N HIS A 34 1.91 15.36 -0.78
CA HIS A 34 3.24 15.93 -1.05
C HIS A 34 4.30 14.92 -1.48
N LEU A 35 4.24 13.66 -1.04
CA LEU A 35 5.27 12.69 -1.40
C LEU A 35 5.19 12.25 -2.86
N ARG A 36 6.35 12.12 -3.50
CA ARG A 36 6.49 11.75 -4.93
C ARG A 36 7.23 10.44 -5.14
N ILE A 37 8.13 10.08 -4.25
CA ILE A 37 8.99 8.89 -4.35
C ILE A 37 8.25 7.62 -3.90
N PRO A 38 7.53 7.58 -2.75
CA PRO A 38 6.79 6.41 -2.34
C PRO A 38 5.69 6.07 -3.36
N THR A 39 5.42 4.78 -3.52
CA THR A 39 4.31 4.34 -4.37
C THR A 39 2.96 4.49 -3.69
N ARG A 40 2.91 4.24 -2.38
CA ARG A 40 1.69 4.27 -1.55
C ARG A 40 2.00 4.61 -0.11
N ILE A 41 1.02 5.16 0.57
CA ILE A 41 0.99 5.33 2.03
C ILE A 41 0.02 4.29 2.57
N LEU A 42 0.53 3.44 3.46
CA LEU A 42 -0.24 2.35 4.06
C LEU A 42 -0.45 2.62 5.55
N ILE A 43 -1.64 2.39 6.02
CA ILE A 43 -1.97 2.40 7.45
C ILE A 43 -1.80 0.98 7.96
N ARG A 44 -0.93 0.76 8.95
CA ARG A 44 -0.83 -0.51 9.66
C ARG A 44 -2.08 -0.70 10.49
N TYR A 45 -2.92 -1.65 10.08
CA TYR A 45 -4.24 -1.84 10.67
C TYR A 45 -4.24 -2.88 11.79
N ALA A 46 -3.58 -4.00 11.55
CA ALA A 46 -3.49 -5.08 12.55
C ALA A 46 -2.24 -5.93 12.37
N GLU A 47 -1.80 -6.50 13.48
CA GLU A 47 -0.72 -7.48 13.53
C GLU A 47 -1.07 -8.60 14.51
N PHE A 48 -0.89 -9.83 14.09
CA PHE A 48 -1.06 -11.01 14.94
C PHE A 48 -0.44 -12.26 14.30
N SER A 49 -0.16 -13.28 15.11
CA SER A 49 0.28 -14.59 14.60
C SER A 49 -0.93 -15.47 14.29
N ALA A 50 -0.84 -16.30 13.24
CA ALA A 50 -1.85 -17.28 12.88
C ALA A 50 -1.19 -18.55 12.32
N LEU A 51 -1.47 -19.70 12.95
CA LEU A 51 -0.92 -20.99 12.58
C LEU A 51 -1.92 -21.86 11.80
N SER A 52 -3.20 -21.48 11.80
CA SER A 52 -4.29 -22.17 11.12
C SER A 52 -5.27 -21.19 10.48
N PHE A 53 -6.04 -21.65 9.49
CA PHE A 53 -7.10 -20.85 8.86
C PHE A 53 -8.25 -20.50 9.83
N ALA A 54 -8.53 -21.34 10.82
CA ALA A 54 -9.51 -21.06 11.86
C ALA A 54 -9.03 -19.88 12.73
N GLU A 55 -7.80 -19.94 13.21
CA GLU A 55 -7.20 -18.88 14.01
C GLU A 55 -7.11 -17.54 13.22
N LEU A 56 -6.75 -17.62 11.93
CA LEU A 56 -6.73 -16.47 11.04
C LEU A 56 -8.11 -15.81 10.94
N PHE A 57 -9.16 -16.62 10.73
CA PHE A 57 -10.53 -16.13 10.65
C PHE A 57 -10.99 -15.51 11.96
N ASP A 58 -10.81 -16.22 13.10
CA ASP A 58 -11.27 -15.79 14.41
C ASP A 58 -10.63 -14.48 14.87
N LYS A 59 -9.35 -14.27 14.53
CA LYS A 59 -8.66 -13.01 14.83
C LYS A 59 -9.09 -11.90 13.87
N SER A 60 -9.22 -12.21 12.58
CA SER A 60 -9.59 -11.22 11.57
C SER A 60 -11.03 -10.72 11.70
N VAL A 61 -11.99 -11.58 12.10
CA VAL A 61 -13.39 -11.19 12.25
C VAL A 61 -13.63 -10.21 13.40
N ARG A 62 -12.71 -10.18 14.38
CA ARG A 62 -12.83 -9.27 15.55
C ARG A 62 -12.29 -7.88 15.29
N LEU A 63 -11.64 -7.64 14.14
CA LEU A 63 -11.11 -6.32 13.81
C LEU A 63 -12.24 -5.35 13.45
N PRO A 64 -12.13 -4.06 13.81
CA PRO A 64 -13.18 -3.05 13.58
C PRO A 64 -13.20 -2.56 12.10
N TRP A 65 -13.50 -3.47 11.17
CA TRP A 65 -13.45 -3.20 9.71
C TRP A 65 -14.34 -2.03 9.27
N ASN A 66 -15.43 -1.76 9.99
CA ASN A 66 -16.35 -0.66 9.70
C ASN A 66 -15.71 0.74 9.77
N GLN A 67 -14.50 0.87 10.35
CA GLN A 67 -13.76 2.14 10.37
C GLN A 67 -13.20 2.52 8.98
N TYR A 68 -12.92 1.54 8.13
CA TYR A 68 -12.26 1.75 6.83
C TYR A 68 -13.02 1.18 5.64
N ILE A 69 -13.99 0.29 5.87
CA ILE A 69 -14.69 -0.43 4.81
C ILE A 69 -16.18 -0.16 4.93
N CYS A 70 -16.76 0.39 3.86
CA CYS A 70 -18.18 0.56 3.70
C CYS A 70 -18.83 -0.66 3.03
N LYS A 71 -20.15 -0.82 3.18
CA LYS A 71 -20.90 -1.98 2.65
C LYS A 71 -20.85 -2.13 1.13
N ASP A 72 -20.63 -1.03 0.40
CA ASP A 72 -20.57 -1.02 -1.08
C ASP A 72 -19.13 -1.01 -1.62
N THR A 73 -18.14 -1.22 -0.75
CA THR A 73 -16.72 -1.19 -1.12
C THR A 73 -16.34 -2.45 -1.90
N VAL A 74 -15.70 -2.28 -3.03
CA VAL A 74 -15.01 -3.37 -3.73
C VAL A 74 -13.66 -3.57 -3.09
N LEU A 75 -13.37 -4.78 -2.61
CA LEU A 75 -12.10 -5.11 -1.94
C LEU A 75 -11.07 -5.61 -2.94
N ASN A 76 -9.86 -5.09 -2.85
CA ASN A 76 -8.68 -5.62 -3.52
C ASN A 76 -7.69 -6.10 -2.45
N ILE A 77 -7.66 -7.41 -2.20
CA ILE A 77 -6.79 -7.98 -1.16
C ILE A 77 -5.57 -8.60 -1.82
N ARG A 78 -4.38 -8.07 -1.51
CA ARG A 78 -3.11 -8.59 -2.00
C ARG A 78 -2.37 -9.28 -0.88
N THR A 79 -2.24 -10.59 -1.01
CA THR A 79 -1.62 -11.43 0.01
C THR A 79 -0.25 -11.93 -0.43
N THR A 80 0.71 -11.89 0.48
CA THR A 80 2.03 -12.49 0.30
C THR A 80 2.34 -13.36 1.50
N CYS A 81 2.62 -14.65 1.26
CA CYS A 81 3.01 -15.61 2.29
C CYS A 81 4.45 -16.04 2.09
N ARG A 82 5.28 -15.95 3.13
CA ARG A 82 6.68 -16.40 3.11
C ARG A 82 7.03 -17.09 4.43
N LYS A 83 7.71 -18.23 4.35
CA LYS A 83 8.21 -18.99 5.51
C LYS A 83 7.14 -19.19 6.61
N SER A 84 5.92 -19.52 6.22
CA SER A 84 4.76 -19.65 7.12
C SER A 84 4.01 -20.94 6.85
N LYS A 85 3.31 -21.46 7.87
CA LYS A 85 2.47 -22.65 7.74
C LYS A 85 1.32 -22.44 6.76
N LEU A 86 0.74 -21.23 6.76
CA LEU A 86 -0.25 -20.80 5.80
C LEU A 86 0.48 -20.22 4.57
N TYR A 87 0.79 -21.05 3.59
CA TYR A 87 1.59 -20.65 2.43
C TYR A 87 0.77 -20.35 1.15
N HIS A 88 -0.51 -20.73 1.13
CA HIS A 88 -1.42 -20.47 0.02
C HIS A 88 -2.00 -19.06 0.10
N SER A 89 -1.48 -18.11 -0.67
CA SER A 89 -1.92 -16.71 -0.66
C SER A 89 -3.41 -16.54 -0.95
N ASP A 90 -3.95 -17.31 -1.92
CA ASP A 90 -5.35 -17.20 -2.32
C ASP A 90 -6.29 -17.70 -1.21
N ALA A 91 -5.93 -18.77 -0.52
CA ALA A 91 -6.71 -19.27 0.62
C ALA A 91 -6.69 -18.29 1.80
N VAL A 92 -5.56 -17.64 2.06
CA VAL A 92 -5.46 -16.57 3.07
C VAL A 92 -6.32 -15.38 2.66
N THR A 93 -6.25 -14.95 1.39
CA THR A 93 -7.08 -13.87 0.84
C THR A 93 -8.56 -14.17 1.03
N GLN A 94 -9.00 -15.36 0.63
CA GLN A 94 -10.40 -15.78 0.78
C GLN A 94 -10.83 -15.77 2.25
N ARG A 95 -10.01 -16.29 3.14
CA ARG A 95 -10.34 -16.37 4.56
C ARG A 95 -10.48 -14.98 5.21
N ILE A 96 -9.61 -14.03 4.84
CA ILE A 96 -9.73 -12.64 5.29
C ILE A 96 -10.97 -11.97 4.71
N HIS A 97 -11.25 -12.19 3.42
CA HIS A 97 -12.48 -11.68 2.79
C HIS A 97 -13.75 -12.17 3.50
N GLU A 98 -13.83 -13.49 3.81
CA GLU A 98 -14.93 -14.07 4.57
C GLU A 98 -15.06 -13.45 5.97
N ALA A 99 -13.93 -13.21 6.65
CA ALA A 99 -13.91 -12.58 7.97
C ALA A 99 -14.43 -11.13 7.92
N ILE A 100 -14.06 -10.36 6.90
CA ILE A 100 -14.56 -8.99 6.69
C ILE A 100 -16.08 -9.01 6.44
N GLN A 101 -16.55 -9.88 5.56
CA GLN A 101 -17.99 -10.01 5.28
C GLN A 101 -18.78 -10.42 6.53
N SER A 102 -18.26 -11.35 7.31
CA SER A 102 -18.89 -11.80 8.55
C SER A 102 -18.97 -10.67 9.59
N ASN A 103 -17.90 -9.87 9.74
CA ASN A 103 -17.88 -8.74 10.66
C ASN A 103 -18.88 -7.64 10.26
N LEU A 104 -18.94 -7.30 8.96
CA LEU A 104 -19.81 -6.24 8.45
C LEU A 104 -21.24 -6.68 8.21
N GLY A 105 -21.52 -7.99 8.26
CA GLY A 105 -22.85 -8.56 8.00
C GLY A 105 -23.36 -8.34 6.58
N CYS A 106 -22.48 -8.17 5.59
CA CYS A 106 -22.83 -7.93 4.19
C CYS A 106 -21.88 -8.66 3.23
N LYS A 107 -22.39 -8.91 2.02
CA LYS A 107 -21.54 -9.44 0.94
C LYS A 107 -20.76 -8.31 0.30
N LEU A 108 -19.45 -8.48 0.15
CA LEU A 108 -18.56 -7.55 -0.52
C LEU A 108 -18.01 -8.19 -1.80
N GLN A 109 -17.79 -7.38 -2.81
CA GLN A 109 -17.15 -7.84 -4.03
C GLN A 109 -15.64 -7.88 -3.82
N LEU A 110 -15.00 -8.96 -4.28
CA LEU A 110 -13.55 -9.04 -4.39
C LEU A 110 -13.16 -8.69 -5.82
N ALA A 111 -12.27 -7.71 -5.98
CA ALA A 111 -11.75 -7.33 -7.29
C ALA A 111 -10.94 -8.49 -7.89
N SER A 112 -11.12 -8.74 -9.19
CA SER A 112 -10.23 -9.64 -9.93
C SER A 112 -8.83 -9.01 -10.05
N SER A 113 -7.78 -9.83 -10.05
CA SER A 113 -6.38 -9.41 -10.12
C SER A 113 -6.06 -8.53 -11.35
N ASP A 114 -6.86 -8.63 -12.40
CA ASP A 114 -6.62 -7.98 -13.69
C ASP A 114 -7.35 -6.64 -13.87
N ASP A 115 -8.24 -6.27 -12.95
CA ASP A 115 -9.03 -5.04 -13.08
C ASP A 115 -8.28 -3.81 -12.53
N GLN A 116 -7.25 -3.40 -13.27
CA GLN A 116 -6.50 -2.17 -12.96
C GLN A 116 -7.24 -0.89 -13.34
N SER A 117 -8.33 -0.98 -14.10
CA SER A 117 -9.04 0.18 -14.64
C SER A 117 -9.89 0.95 -13.62
N GLN A 118 -10.16 0.36 -12.44
CA GLN A 118 -11.01 0.95 -11.41
C GLN A 118 -10.36 1.04 -10.03
N LEU A 119 -9.03 1.18 -9.98
CA LEU A 119 -8.28 1.26 -8.71
C LEU A 119 -8.79 2.34 -7.74
N SER A 120 -9.34 3.43 -8.27
CA SER A 120 -9.88 4.54 -7.46
C SER A 120 -11.19 4.21 -6.72
N LYS A 121 -11.88 3.12 -7.12
CA LYS A 121 -13.14 2.66 -6.48
C LYS A 121 -12.95 1.43 -5.59
N GLN A 122 -11.73 0.93 -5.49
CA GLN A 122 -11.40 -0.26 -4.74
C GLN A 122 -10.62 0.09 -3.48
N GLN A 123 -10.96 -0.54 -2.37
CA GLN A 123 -10.12 -0.48 -1.17
C GLN A 123 -9.04 -1.56 -1.24
N LEU A 124 -7.80 -1.13 -1.39
CA LEU A 124 -6.66 -2.06 -1.36
C LEU A 124 -6.29 -2.39 0.08
N ILE A 125 -6.20 -3.70 0.36
CA ILE A 125 -5.71 -4.27 1.62
C ILE A 125 -4.48 -5.10 1.30
N ILE A 126 -3.37 -4.83 1.96
CA ILE A 126 -2.14 -5.59 1.82
C ILE A 126 -1.98 -6.49 3.03
N VAL A 127 -1.91 -7.78 2.77
CA VAL A 127 -1.72 -8.82 3.77
C VAL A 127 -0.36 -9.46 3.58
N ARG A 128 0.47 -9.43 4.61
CA ARG A 128 1.77 -10.10 4.60
C ARG A 128 1.82 -11.09 5.73
N LEU A 129 2.15 -12.32 5.41
CA LEU A 129 2.37 -13.38 6.36
C LEU A 129 3.83 -13.83 6.26
N PHE A 130 4.59 -13.59 7.31
CA PHE A 130 6.01 -13.91 7.39
C PHE A 130 6.35 -14.55 8.73
N HIS A 131 6.91 -15.77 8.71
CA HIS A 131 7.17 -16.57 9.92
C HIS A 131 5.93 -16.70 10.82
N ASP A 132 4.78 -17.02 10.22
CA ASP A 132 3.48 -17.16 10.91
C ASP A 132 2.96 -15.87 11.59
N HIS A 133 3.63 -14.74 11.36
CA HIS A 133 3.19 -13.43 11.81
C HIS A 133 2.52 -12.70 10.64
N LEU A 134 1.27 -12.32 10.85
CA LEU A 134 0.43 -11.63 9.86
C LEU A 134 0.42 -10.14 10.15
N THR A 135 0.60 -9.35 9.08
CA THR A 135 0.39 -7.91 9.10
C THR A 135 -0.66 -7.54 8.07
N ILE A 136 -1.65 -6.75 8.48
CA ILE A 136 -2.68 -6.20 7.62
C ILE A 136 -2.47 -4.70 7.52
N SER A 137 -2.39 -4.20 6.29
CA SER A 137 -2.27 -2.77 6.03
C SER A 137 -3.34 -2.32 5.05
N ILE A 138 -3.94 -1.16 5.32
CA ILE A 138 -4.97 -0.54 4.50
C ILE A 138 -4.32 0.59 3.69
N ASP A 139 -4.57 0.62 2.40
CA ASP A 139 -4.07 1.67 1.53
C ASP A 139 -4.85 2.97 1.74
N SER A 140 -4.15 4.06 2.01
CA SER A 140 -4.73 5.40 2.12
C SER A 140 -4.59 6.22 0.84
N SER A 141 -3.88 5.71 -0.16
CA SER A 141 -3.54 6.46 -1.39
C SER A 141 -4.54 6.26 -2.52
N GLY A 142 -5.24 5.13 -2.57
CA GLY A 142 -6.10 4.73 -3.68
C GLY A 142 -5.27 4.40 -4.93
N ASN A 143 -5.03 5.37 -5.81
CA ASN A 143 -4.09 5.19 -6.91
C ASN A 143 -2.64 5.30 -6.44
N PRO A 144 -1.69 4.63 -7.12
CA PRO A 144 -0.27 4.86 -6.86
C PRO A 144 0.10 6.34 -6.93
N LEU A 145 0.87 6.85 -5.97
CA LEU A 145 1.18 8.28 -5.84
C LEU A 145 1.90 8.88 -7.06
N TYR A 146 2.58 8.07 -7.87
CA TYR A 146 3.21 8.54 -9.10
C TYR A 146 2.20 8.78 -10.23
N MET A 147 0.99 8.21 -10.15
CA MET A 147 -0.07 8.39 -11.17
C MET A 147 -0.87 9.67 -10.94
N ARG A 148 -0.20 10.82 -10.93
CA ARG A 148 -0.84 12.14 -10.68
C ARG A 148 -1.26 12.88 -11.92
N GLY A 149 -1.15 12.25 -13.10
CA GLY A 149 -1.57 12.86 -14.37
C GLY A 149 -0.60 13.89 -14.94
N TYR A 150 0.62 14.00 -14.43
CA TYR A 150 1.62 14.91 -15.01
C TYR A 150 2.06 14.44 -16.39
N LYS A 151 2.08 13.15 -16.63
CA LYS A 151 2.50 12.56 -17.89
C LYS A 151 1.34 12.53 -18.88
N GLN A 152 1.38 13.41 -19.86
CA GLN A 152 0.33 13.53 -20.87
C GLN A 152 0.46 12.51 -22.00
N THR A 153 1.69 12.14 -22.35
CA THR A 153 2.01 11.15 -23.38
C THR A 153 2.99 10.13 -22.84
N SER A 154 2.85 8.87 -23.24
CA SER A 154 3.82 7.84 -22.88
C SER A 154 4.22 7.03 -24.09
N ALA A 155 5.52 6.90 -24.32
CA ALA A 155 6.07 5.95 -25.30
C ALA A 155 6.16 4.55 -24.72
N LYS A 156 6.78 3.63 -25.49
CA LYS A 156 7.08 2.29 -25.03
C LYS A 156 8.06 2.34 -23.85
N ALA A 157 7.71 1.69 -22.73
CA ALA A 157 8.54 1.53 -21.53
C ALA A 157 9.07 2.86 -20.90
N PRO A 158 8.20 3.80 -20.54
CA PRO A 158 8.63 5.07 -19.96
C PRO A 158 9.17 4.87 -18.52
N LEU A 159 10.09 5.73 -18.10
CA LEU A 159 10.50 5.81 -16.70
C LEU A 159 9.28 6.22 -15.84
N ARG A 160 9.08 5.52 -14.73
CA ARG A 160 8.02 5.88 -13.78
C ARG A 160 8.36 7.19 -13.09
N GLU A 161 7.35 8.03 -12.87
CA GLU A 161 7.50 9.37 -12.30
C GLU A 161 8.13 9.36 -10.91
N ASN A 162 7.86 8.34 -10.09
CA ASN A 162 8.46 8.19 -8.77
C ASN A 162 9.96 7.84 -8.85
N LEU A 163 10.38 7.07 -9.84
CA LEU A 163 11.80 6.77 -10.08
C LEU A 163 12.52 8.01 -10.59
N ALA A 164 11.91 8.78 -11.51
CA ALA A 164 12.44 10.05 -11.96
C ALA A 164 12.63 11.03 -10.79
N ALA A 165 11.62 11.17 -9.92
CA ALA A 165 11.71 11.97 -8.70
C ALA A 165 12.85 11.52 -7.78
N ALA A 166 13.01 10.20 -7.60
CA ALA A 166 14.08 9.64 -6.79
C ALA A 166 15.47 9.95 -7.37
N ILE A 167 15.66 9.81 -8.69
CA ILE A 167 16.92 10.11 -9.39
C ILE A 167 17.27 11.60 -9.23
N ILE A 168 16.32 12.50 -9.50
CA ILE A 168 16.54 13.95 -9.36
C ILE A 168 16.88 14.31 -7.92
N THR A 169 16.17 13.73 -6.94
CA THR A 169 16.47 13.97 -5.52
C THR A 169 17.84 13.45 -5.14
N ALA A 170 18.23 12.27 -5.61
CA ALA A 170 19.52 11.65 -5.32
C ALA A 170 20.69 12.39 -5.99
N SER A 171 20.46 13.02 -7.16
CA SER A 171 21.48 13.82 -7.84
C SER A 171 21.83 15.13 -7.13
N GLY A 172 21.01 15.57 -6.17
CA GLY A 172 21.17 16.86 -5.51
C GLY A 172 20.84 18.06 -6.40
N TRP A 173 20.22 17.83 -7.57
CA TRP A 173 19.81 18.91 -8.46
C TRP A 173 18.87 19.89 -7.74
N GLN A 174 19.03 21.17 -8.07
CA GLN A 174 18.21 22.27 -7.54
C GLN A 174 17.59 23.08 -8.69
N PRO A 175 16.37 23.58 -8.53
CA PRO A 175 15.61 24.24 -9.62
C PRO A 175 16.27 25.44 -10.28
N GLN A 176 17.23 26.10 -9.62
CA GLN A 176 17.98 27.22 -10.17
C GLN A 176 19.05 26.80 -11.18
N TYR A 177 19.37 25.53 -11.29
CA TYR A 177 20.33 25.01 -12.25
C TYR A 177 19.63 24.36 -13.45
N PRO A 178 20.16 24.49 -14.68
CA PRO A 178 19.61 23.78 -15.81
C PRO A 178 19.73 22.28 -15.62
N LEU A 179 18.70 21.53 -16.02
CA LEU A 179 18.70 20.07 -16.09
C LEU A 179 18.76 19.65 -17.56
N PHE A 180 19.71 18.80 -17.89
CA PHE A 180 19.85 18.21 -19.21
C PHE A 180 19.85 16.70 -19.15
N ASP A 181 18.90 16.06 -19.84
CA ASP A 181 18.80 14.63 -20.01
C ASP A 181 18.96 14.28 -21.49
N PRO A 182 20.14 13.76 -21.92
CA PRO A 182 20.39 13.42 -23.32
C PRO A 182 19.61 12.19 -23.80
N PHE A 183 18.98 11.44 -22.88
CA PHE A 183 18.23 10.22 -23.17
C PHE A 183 16.80 10.27 -22.61
N CYS A 184 16.19 11.45 -22.57
CA CYS A 184 14.89 11.68 -21.92
C CYS A 184 13.74 10.79 -22.43
N GLY A 185 13.90 10.20 -23.61
CA GLY A 185 12.85 9.39 -24.23
C GLY A 185 11.69 10.28 -24.70
N SER A 186 10.49 9.94 -24.22
CA SER A 186 9.23 10.66 -24.59
C SER A 186 8.48 11.10 -23.36
#